data_68f10afed180944118c5a17d3df643d5
#
_entry.id   68f10afed180944118c5a17d3df643d5
#
_cell.length_a   1.000
_cell.length_b   1.000
_cell.length_c   1.000
_cell.angle_alpha   90.00
_cell.angle_beta   90.00
_cell.angle_gamma   90.00
#
_symmetry.space_group_name_H-M   'P 1'
#
loop_
_entity.id
_entity.type
_entity.pdbx_description
1 polymer ?
#
loop_
_entity_poly.entity_id
_entity_poly.type
_entity_poly.pdbx_seq_one_letter_code
_entity_poly.pdbx_strand_id
1 'polypeptide(L)'
;MSKVLPPFLYMFLMILRLTLRVENINKSPLDNPLSKGSGFIVCFWHARLLMMPFARKWDPIKVLISRHRDGEFIARVMQFFNVGTIRGSYRKMSISSLREIMNNLKSGIDVAITPDGPKGPRYTVKSGIIDLARLSGKTIVPLTYGAGKKKLFIHGTGSFFPALFRKSSSSGENLSLSLVT
;
A
#
# COMPACT_ATOMS: atom_id res chain seq x y z
N MET A 1 -21.68 -4.15 -10.06
CA MET A 1 -20.59 -4.94 -9.45
C MET A 1 -21.15 -5.72 -8.27
N SER A 2 -20.85 -7.00 -8.17
CA SER A 2 -21.32 -7.85 -7.09
C SER A 2 -20.86 -7.29 -5.73
N LYS A 3 -21.78 -7.10 -4.79
CA LYS A 3 -21.48 -6.68 -3.40
C LYS A 3 -20.74 -7.78 -2.62
N VAL A 4 -20.76 -8.99 -3.16
CA VAL A 4 -20.25 -10.21 -2.52
C VAL A 4 -18.74 -10.37 -2.74
N LEU A 5 -18.19 -9.91 -3.87
CA LEU A 5 -16.79 -10.12 -4.24
C LEU A 5 -15.75 -9.44 -3.30
N PRO A 6 -15.95 -8.19 -2.81
CA PRO A 6 -15.00 -7.55 -1.88
C PRO A 6 -14.79 -8.34 -0.57
N PRO A 7 -15.83 -8.81 0.16
CA PRO A 7 -15.60 -9.59 1.38
C PRO A 7 -14.93 -10.95 1.10
N PHE A 8 -15.20 -11.58 -0.06
CA PHE A 8 -14.48 -12.80 -0.44
C PHE A 8 -12.98 -12.55 -0.64
N LEU A 9 -12.62 -11.47 -1.35
CA LEU A 9 -11.22 -11.11 -1.53
C LEU A 9 -10.55 -10.80 -0.17
N TYR A 10 -11.24 -10.05 0.70
CA TYR A 10 -10.74 -9.79 2.05
C TYR A 10 -10.49 -11.09 2.82
N MET A 11 -11.47 -12.00 2.85
CA MET A 11 -11.34 -13.30 3.53
C MET A 11 -10.19 -14.12 2.96
N PHE A 12 -10.05 -14.18 1.64
CA PHE A 12 -8.93 -14.82 0.96
C PHE A 12 -7.58 -14.24 1.41
N LEU A 13 -7.47 -12.90 1.44
CA LEU A 13 -6.26 -12.22 1.89
C LEU A 13 -5.95 -12.50 3.37
N MET A 14 -6.97 -12.59 4.22
CA MET A 14 -6.79 -12.93 5.64
C MET A 14 -6.29 -14.38 5.79
N ILE A 15 -6.86 -15.33 5.06
CA ILE A 15 -6.38 -16.72 5.05
C ILE A 15 -4.94 -16.77 4.56
N LEU A 16 -4.63 -16.08 3.46
CA LEU A 16 -3.27 -15.97 2.94
C LEU A 16 -2.31 -15.41 4.00
N ARG A 17 -2.71 -14.36 4.71
CA ARG A 17 -1.90 -13.76 5.79
C ARG A 17 -1.61 -14.74 6.92
N LEU A 18 -2.56 -15.61 7.28
CA LEU A 18 -2.38 -16.64 8.32
C LEU A 18 -1.35 -17.70 7.93
N THR A 19 -1.16 -17.93 6.63
CA THR A 19 -0.16 -18.89 6.12
C THR A 19 1.25 -18.30 6.02
N LEU A 20 1.40 -16.99 6.24
CA LEU A 20 2.66 -16.28 6.08
C LEU A 20 3.23 -15.85 7.43
N ARG A 21 4.51 -16.10 7.62
CA ARG A 21 5.27 -15.52 8.70
C ARG A 21 5.79 -14.15 8.28
N VAL A 22 5.35 -13.10 8.97
CA VAL A 22 5.74 -11.71 8.66
C VAL A 22 6.71 -11.23 9.72
N GLU A 23 7.88 -10.79 9.29
CA GLU A 23 8.89 -10.20 10.13
C GLU A 23 9.15 -8.76 9.68
N ASN A 24 9.18 -7.83 10.64
CA ASN A 24 9.57 -6.44 10.38
C ASN A 24 11.07 -6.31 10.60
N ILE A 25 11.81 -5.96 9.54
CA ILE A 25 13.29 -5.97 9.59
C ILE A 25 13.83 -4.63 10.08
N ASN A 26 13.23 -3.51 9.68
CA ASN A 26 13.71 -2.18 10.04
C ASN A 26 12.65 -1.38 10.79
N LYS A 27 13.10 -0.59 11.77
CA LYS A 27 12.25 0.42 12.41
C LYS A 27 12.02 1.57 11.42
N SER A 28 10.76 1.94 11.26
CA SER A 28 10.35 3.06 10.40
C SER A 28 10.21 4.34 11.20
N PRO A 29 10.39 5.52 10.58
CA PRO A 29 9.93 6.78 11.15
C PRO A 29 8.46 6.74 11.59
N LEU A 30 7.64 5.91 10.92
CA LEU A 30 6.23 5.69 11.27
C LEU A 30 6.04 4.98 12.62
N ASP A 31 7.04 4.27 13.12
CA ASP A 31 6.97 3.52 14.38
C ASP A 31 7.42 4.38 15.58
N ASN A 32 7.95 5.58 15.32
CA ASN A 32 8.33 6.51 16.38
C ASN A 32 7.08 7.12 17.02
N PRO A 33 6.86 6.95 18.33
CA PRO A 33 5.71 7.54 19.03
C PRO A 33 5.63 9.07 18.89
N LEU A 34 6.79 9.76 18.79
CA LEU A 34 6.87 11.22 18.63
C LEU A 34 6.40 11.69 17.24
N SER A 35 6.32 10.80 16.26
CA SER A 35 5.85 11.12 14.92
C SER A 35 4.36 10.82 14.70
N LYS A 36 3.66 10.31 15.72
CA LYS A 36 2.21 10.12 15.65
C LYS A 36 1.52 11.46 15.42
N GLY A 37 0.57 11.46 14.47
CA GLY A 37 -0.14 12.67 14.10
C GLY A 37 0.63 13.63 13.18
N SER A 38 1.85 13.28 12.75
CA SER A 38 2.63 14.10 11.82
C SER A 38 2.10 14.07 10.40
N GLY A 39 1.44 12.98 9.99
CA GLY A 39 0.98 12.76 8.62
C GLY A 39 2.14 12.53 7.64
N PHE A 40 2.36 11.29 7.23
CA PHE A 40 3.41 10.91 6.29
C PHE A 40 2.86 10.61 4.91
N ILE A 41 3.70 10.80 3.90
CA ILE A 41 3.46 10.31 2.56
C ILE A 41 4.09 8.91 2.46
N VAL A 42 3.28 7.88 2.65
CA VAL A 42 3.73 6.50 2.54
C VAL A 42 3.78 6.11 1.07
N CYS A 43 4.90 5.60 0.59
CA CYS A 43 4.99 5.18 -0.80
C CYS A 43 5.47 3.74 -0.94
N PHE A 44 4.90 3.03 -1.90
CA PHE A 44 5.29 1.67 -2.26
C PHE A 44 4.94 1.38 -3.72
N TRP A 45 5.62 0.43 -4.30
CA TRP A 45 5.42 0.08 -5.69
C TRP A 45 4.05 -0.54 -5.94
N HIS A 46 3.41 -0.20 -7.05
CA HIS A 46 2.09 -0.71 -7.40
C HIS A 46 2.04 -2.25 -7.41
N ALA A 47 3.12 -2.90 -7.84
CA ALA A 47 3.25 -4.36 -7.81
C ALA A 47 3.27 -4.96 -6.38
N ARG A 48 3.39 -4.15 -5.34
CA ARG A 48 3.40 -4.57 -3.93
C ARG A 48 2.06 -4.36 -3.20
N LEU A 49 1.04 -3.87 -3.88
CA LEU A 49 -0.26 -3.50 -3.29
C LEU A 49 -0.89 -4.61 -2.45
N LEU A 50 -0.79 -5.87 -2.92
CA LEU A 50 -1.56 -6.98 -2.37
C LEU A 50 -1.35 -7.20 -0.88
N MET A 51 -0.12 -7.14 -0.40
CA MET A 51 0.24 -7.42 1.00
C MET A 51 0.46 -6.16 1.84
N MET A 52 0.38 -4.97 1.24
CA MET A 52 0.57 -3.70 1.97
C MET A 52 -0.43 -3.48 3.10
N PRO A 53 -1.69 -3.89 3.03
CA PRO A 53 -2.60 -3.77 4.18
C PRO A 53 -2.11 -4.48 5.44
N PHE A 54 -1.23 -5.48 5.28
CA PHE A 54 -0.65 -6.25 6.40
C PHE A 54 0.73 -5.78 6.84
N ALA A 55 1.30 -4.76 6.18
CA ALA A 55 2.65 -4.28 6.46
C ALA A 55 2.80 -3.80 7.90
N ARG A 56 1.76 -3.20 8.44
CA ARG A 56 1.67 -2.76 9.84
C ARG A 56 0.22 -2.54 10.24
N LYS A 57 -0.01 -2.31 11.53
CA LYS A 57 -1.29 -1.77 11.99
C LYS A 57 -1.33 -0.27 11.64
N TRP A 58 -2.13 0.05 10.63
CA TRP A 58 -2.31 1.43 10.18
C TRP A 58 -3.23 2.21 11.11
N ASP A 59 -2.85 3.45 11.42
CA ASP A 59 -3.60 4.29 12.36
C ASP A 59 -3.32 5.78 12.11
N PRO A 60 -4.25 6.55 11.70
CA PRO A 60 -5.15 6.34 10.54
C PRO A 60 -4.40 6.57 9.21
N ILE A 61 -4.79 5.87 8.15
CA ILE A 61 -4.21 6.03 6.81
C ILE A 61 -5.30 6.10 5.74
N LYS A 62 -5.03 6.86 4.68
CA LYS A 62 -5.83 6.85 3.45
C LYS A 62 -4.98 6.53 2.24
N VAL A 63 -5.53 5.77 1.30
CA VAL A 63 -4.84 5.41 0.06
C VAL A 63 -5.45 6.11 -1.14
N LEU A 64 -4.60 6.64 -2.02
CA LEU A 64 -5.04 7.25 -3.27
C LEU A 64 -5.45 6.18 -4.27
N ILE A 65 -6.73 6.12 -4.62
CA ILE A 65 -7.31 5.11 -5.50
C ILE A 65 -8.00 5.77 -6.69
N SER A 66 -7.87 5.12 -7.87
CA SER A 66 -8.52 5.55 -9.11
C SER A 66 -10.05 5.64 -8.98
N ARG A 67 -10.65 6.56 -9.74
CA ARG A 67 -12.12 6.70 -9.86
C ARG A 67 -12.75 5.67 -10.79
N HIS A 68 -11.97 4.82 -11.47
CA HIS A 68 -12.49 3.77 -12.33
C HIS A 68 -13.12 2.62 -11.53
N ARG A 69 -13.87 1.75 -12.23
CA ARG A 69 -14.62 0.62 -11.61
C ARG A 69 -13.72 -0.29 -10.76
N ASP A 70 -12.51 -0.57 -11.23
CA ASP A 70 -11.55 -1.40 -10.49
C ASP A 70 -11.11 -0.72 -9.18
N GLY A 71 -10.92 0.61 -9.21
CA GLY A 71 -10.64 1.39 -8.01
C GLY A 71 -11.79 1.38 -7.01
N GLU A 72 -13.05 1.35 -7.47
CA GLU A 72 -14.21 1.21 -6.58
C GLU A 72 -14.21 -0.14 -5.86
N PHE A 73 -13.89 -1.21 -6.58
CA PHE A 73 -13.76 -2.53 -6.00
C PHE A 73 -12.68 -2.57 -4.92
N ILE A 74 -11.48 -2.06 -5.22
CA ILE A 74 -10.37 -2.00 -4.27
C ILE A 74 -10.72 -1.11 -3.07
N ALA A 75 -11.38 0.02 -3.26
CA ALA A 75 -11.80 0.89 -2.17
C ALA A 75 -12.71 0.15 -1.16
N ARG A 76 -13.65 -0.65 -1.65
CA ARG A 76 -14.50 -1.48 -0.77
C ARG A 76 -13.71 -2.55 -0.02
N VAL A 77 -12.69 -3.15 -0.64
CA VAL A 77 -11.80 -4.09 0.05
C VAL A 77 -11.00 -3.38 1.13
N MET A 78 -10.48 -2.17 0.87
CA MET A 78 -9.71 -1.39 1.84
C MET A 78 -10.52 -1.01 3.08
N GLN A 79 -11.82 -0.82 2.95
CA GLN A 79 -12.71 -0.56 4.11
C GLN A 79 -12.67 -1.69 5.15
N PHE A 80 -12.55 -2.96 4.72
CA PHE A 80 -12.41 -4.09 5.65
C PHE A 80 -11.07 -4.08 6.41
N PHE A 81 -10.06 -3.39 5.88
CA PHE A 81 -8.77 -3.18 6.55
C PHE A 81 -8.73 -1.89 7.38
N ASN A 82 -9.85 -1.20 7.54
CA ASN A 82 -9.93 0.11 8.18
C ASN A 82 -9.01 1.17 7.51
N VAL A 83 -8.78 1.02 6.22
CA VAL A 83 -8.00 1.94 5.40
C VAL A 83 -8.95 2.87 4.64
N GLY A 84 -8.85 4.17 4.88
CA GLY A 84 -9.60 5.18 4.16
C GLY A 84 -9.15 5.31 2.70
N THR A 85 -9.95 5.96 1.87
CA THR A 85 -9.62 6.14 0.46
C THR A 85 -9.80 7.58 0.01
N ILE A 86 -8.86 8.09 -0.78
CA ILE A 86 -8.94 9.34 -1.52
C ILE A 86 -9.16 8.99 -2.99
N ARG A 87 -10.17 9.60 -3.61
CA ARG A 87 -10.54 9.27 -5.00
C ARG A 87 -9.83 10.20 -5.97
N GLY A 88 -8.86 9.67 -6.69
CA GLY A 88 -8.09 10.46 -7.65
C GLY A 88 -7.20 9.59 -8.53
N SER A 89 -6.52 10.25 -9.46
CA SER A 89 -5.49 9.62 -10.28
C SER A 89 -4.20 10.38 -10.11
N TYR A 90 -3.12 9.67 -9.87
CA TYR A 90 -1.79 10.22 -9.78
C TYR A 90 -1.36 10.96 -11.07
N ARG A 91 -1.85 10.49 -12.24
CA ARG A 91 -1.51 11.10 -13.54
C ARG A 91 -2.32 12.36 -13.86
N LYS A 92 -3.53 12.46 -13.30
CA LYS A 92 -4.41 13.63 -13.40
C LYS A 92 -4.95 13.93 -12.01
N MET A 93 -4.05 14.39 -11.13
CA MET A 93 -4.46 14.80 -9.80
C MET A 93 -5.35 16.03 -9.94
N SER A 94 -6.63 15.88 -9.65
CA SER A 94 -7.53 17.01 -9.64
C SER A 94 -7.21 17.91 -8.44
N ILE A 95 -7.51 19.19 -8.56
CA ILE A 95 -7.35 20.14 -7.45
C ILE A 95 -8.08 19.65 -6.20
N SER A 96 -9.25 19.04 -6.37
CA SER A 96 -10.01 18.46 -5.24
C SER A 96 -9.27 17.32 -4.55
N SER A 97 -8.68 16.38 -5.32
CA SER A 97 -7.91 15.29 -4.75
C SER A 97 -6.64 15.79 -4.04
N LEU A 98 -5.96 16.77 -4.64
CA LEU A 98 -4.78 17.38 -4.02
C LEU A 98 -5.15 18.07 -2.70
N ARG A 99 -6.22 18.84 -2.69
CA ARG A 99 -6.72 19.51 -1.48
C ARG A 99 -7.09 18.48 -0.39
N GLU A 100 -7.74 17.39 -0.76
CA GLU A 100 -8.09 16.32 0.18
C GLU A 100 -6.84 15.65 0.77
N ILE A 101 -5.82 15.37 -0.05
CA ILE A 101 -4.53 14.84 0.42
C ILE A 101 -3.88 15.81 1.41
N MET A 102 -3.77 17.09 1.04
CA MET A 102 -3.16 18.11 1.88
C MET A 102 -3.86 18.26 3.22
N ASN A 103 -5.20 18.25 3.23
CA ASN A 103 -5.98 18.35 4.46
C ASN A 103 -5.74 17.13 5.37
N ASN A 104 -5.73 15.90 4.80
CA ASN A 104 -5.45 14.70 5.58
C ASN A 104 -4.04 14.75 6.19
N LEU A 105 -3.02 15.09 5.41
CA LEU A 105 -1.65 15.21 5.89
C LEU A 105 -1.50 16.27 7.00
N LYS A 106 -2.20 17.40 6.88
CA LYS A 106 -2.24 18.43 7.94
C LYS A 106 -2.92 17.95 9.21
N SER A 107 -3.95 17.13 9.08
CA SER A 107 -4.67 16.51 10.22
C SER A 107 -3.93 15.31 10.82
N GLY A 108 -2.69 15.03 10.41
CA GLY A 108 -1.92 13.91 10.94
C GLY A 108 -2.30 12.54 10.39
N ILE A 109 -3.08 12.50 9.32
CA ILE A 109 -3.48 11.26 8.65
C ILE A 109 -2.46 10.93 7.56
N ASP A 110 -1.91 9.73 7.62
CA ASP A 110 -0.98 9.25 6.59
C ASP A 110 -1.67 9.08 5.24
N VAL A 111 -0.95 9.35 4.17
CA VAL A 111 -1.47 9.14 2.81
C VAL A 111 -0.57 8.20 2.03
N ALA A 112 -1.13 7.08 1.61
CA ALA A 112 -0.43 6.07 0.82
C ALA A 112 -0.59 6.30 -0.69
N ILE A 113 0.54 6.27 -1.41
CA ILE A 113 0.60 6.53 -2.85
C ILE A 113 1.54 5.53 -3.52
N THR A 114 1.16 5.05 -4.70
CA THR A 114 2.04 4.24 -5.56
C THR A 114 2.71 5.13 -6.60
N PRO A 115 4.02 5.42 -6.48
CA PRO A 115 4.70 6.41 -7.31
C PRO A 115 4.81 6.02 -8.79
N ASP A 116 4.82 4.73 -9.11
CA ASP A 116 4.82 4.20 -10.47
C ASP A 116 3.39 4.13 -11.08
N GLY A 117 2.37 4.04 -10.24
CA GLY A 117 0.97 3.94 -10.65
C GLY A 117 0.64 2.68 -11.46
N PRO A 118 -0.67 2.45 -11.80
CA PRO A 118 -1.11 1.20 -12.43
C PRO A 118 -0.63 1.00 -13.87
N LYS A 119 -0.27 2.06 -14.57
CA LYS A 119 0.18 2.01 -15.98
C LYS A 119 1.70 1.98 -16.14
N GLY A 120 2.46 2.03 -15.01
CA GLY A 120 3.92 2.02 -15.04
C GLY A 120 4.56 3.23 -15.74
N PRO A 121 5.81 3.14 -16.17
CA PRO A 121 6.73 2.00 -16.03
C PRO A 121 6.92 1.56 -14.59
N ARG A 122 7.10 0.24 -14.37
CA ARG A 122 7.32 -0.31 -13.02
C ARG A 122 8.58 0.25 -12.40
N TYR A 123 8.54 0.46 -11.09
CA TYR A 123 9.69 0.90 -10.31
C TYR A 123 10.26 2.26 -10.78
N THR A 124 9.43 3.07 -11.43
CA THR A 124 9.79 4.41 -11.87
C THR A 124 9.01 5.43 -11.04
N VAL A 125 9.75 6.26 -10.30
CA VAL A 125 9.14 7.33 -9.51
C VAL A 125 8.73 8.46 -10.44
N LYS A 126 7.46 8.85 -10.38
CA LYS A 126 6.94 10.04 -11.08
C LYS A 126 7.09 11.28 -10.21
N SER A 127 7.32 12.42 -10.81
CA SER A 127 7.62 13.69 -10.11
C SER A 127 6.56 14.12 -9.09
N GLY A 128 5.28 13.82 -9.33
CA GLY A 128 4.20 14.32 -8.50
C GLY A 128 4.26 13.90 -7.03
N ILE A 129 4.91 12.79 -6.64
CA ILE A 129 5.09 12.47 -5.21
C ILE A 129 6.11 13.43 -4.57
N ILE A 130 7.12 13.85 -5.33
CA ILE A 130 8.11 14.82 -4.90
C ILE A 130 7.45 16.20 -4.79
N ASP A 131 6.63 16.56 -5.79
CA ASP A 131 5.89 17.81 -5.78
C ASP A 131 4.91 17.87 -4.60
N LEU A 132 4.23 16.75 -4.30
CA LEU A 132 3.37 16.65 -3.14
C LEU A 132 4.15 16.83 -1.83
N ALA A 133 5.32 16.20 -1.70
CA ALA A 133 6.16 16.35 -0.51
C ALA A 133 6.63 17.79 -0.33
N ARG A 134 7.05 18.45 -1.42
CA ARG A 134 7.45 19.87 -1.42
C ARG A 134 6.30 20.79 -0.99
N LEU A 135 5.11 20.59 -1.55
CA LEU A 135 3.93 21.39 -1.25
C LEU A 135 3.41 21.18 0.18
N SER A 136 3.49 19.96 0.68
CA SER A 136 2.97 19.60 2.00
C SER A 136 3.98 19.80 3.13
N GLY A 137 5.28 19.86 2.83
CA GLY A 137 6.36 19.83 3.82
C GLY A 137 6.44 18.49 4.57
N LYS A 138 5.81 17.42 4.03
CA LYS A 138 5.73 16.13 4.70
C LYS A 138 6.76 15.14 4.18
N THR A 139 7.23 14.30 5.09
CA THR A 139 8.24 13.27 4.77
C THR A 139 7.66 12.14 3.95
N ILE A 140 8.39 11.72 2.91
CA ILE A 140 8.11 10.50 2.15
C ILE A 140 8.73 9.32 2.88
N VAL A 141 7.94 8.30 3.17
CA VAL A 141 8.38 7.05 3.79
C VAL A 141 8.17 5.89 2.82
N PRO A 142 9.22 5.39 2.18
CA PRO A 142 9.12 4.24 1.29
C PRO A 142 8.93 2.95 2.08
N LEU A 143 8.00 2.11 1.59
CA LEU A 143 7.73 0.79 2.13
C LEU A 143 7.90 -0.28 1.06
N THR A 144 8.44 -1.41 1.44
CA THR A 144 8.47 -2.59 0.56
C THR A 144 8.38 -3.86 1.39
N TYR A 145 8.12 -4.98 0.73
CA TYR A 145 8.27 -6.31 1.33
C TYR A 145 9.01 -7.25 0.38
N GLY A 146 9.74 -8.19 0.94
CA GLY A 146 10.34 -9.31 0.24
C GLY A 146 9.62 -10.61 0.56
N ALA A 147 9.68 -11.59 -0.32
CA ALA A 147 9.25 -12.96 -0.07
C ALA A 147 10.37 -13.92 -0.43
N GLY A 148 10.64 -14.91 0.43
CA GLY A 148 11.70 -15.90 0.19
C GLY A 148 11.48 -16.70 -1.09
N LYS A 149 10.20 -17.09 -1.38
CA LYS A 149 9.80 -17.70 -2.65
C LYS A 149 8.70 -16.89 -3.29
N LYS A 150 8.84 -16.59 -4.58
CA LYS A 150 7.96 -15.72 -5.36
C LYS A 150 7.37 -16.49 -6.53
N LYS A 151 6.05 -16.38 -6.74
CA LYS A 151 5.43 -16.63 -8.06
C LYS A 151 5.12 -15.28 -8.69
N LEU A 152 5.64 -15.06 -9.89
CA LEU A 152 5.37 -13.87 -10.67
C LEU A 152 4.14 -14.14 -11.56
N PHE A 153 3.05 -13.42 -11.33
CA PHE A 153 1.94 -13.38 -12.29
C PHE A 153 2.19 -12.25 -13.26
N ILE A 154 2.46 -12.61 -14.51
CA ILE A 154 2.66 -11.64 -15.58
C ILE A 154 1.29 -11.30 -16.16
N HIS A 155 0.60 -10.36 -15.52
CA HIS A 155 -0.56 -9.71 -16.12
C HIS A 155 -0.43 -8.21 -15.83
N GLY A 156 -0.21 -7.42 -16.86
CA GLY A 156 -0.09 -5.97 -16.76
C GLY A 156 1.07 -5.50 -15.86
N THR A 157 0.79 -5.02 -14.67
CA THR A 157 1.77 -4.49 -13.70
C THR A 157 2.54 -5.56 -12.91
N GLY A 158 2.28 -6.89 -13.14
CA GLY A 158 2.97 -8.00 -12.47
C GLY A 158 2.87 -7.98 -10.96
N SER A 159 1.67 -8.16 -10.46
CA SER A 159 1.45 -8.31 -9.02
C SER A 159 2.21 -9.53 -8.48
N PHE A 160 2.85 -9.35 -7.33
CA PHE A 160 3.52 -10.45 -6.63
C PHE A 160 2.54 -11.17 -5.72
N PHE A 161 2.33 -12.46 -5.99
CA PHE A 161 1.72 -13.37 -5.01
C PHE A 161 2.82 -14.13 -4.27
N PRO A 162 2.82 -14.15 -2.94
CA PRO A 162 3.63 -15.10 -2.19
C PRO A 162 3.17 -16.52 -2.56
N ALA A 163 4.11 -17.46 -2.71
CA ALA A 163 3.77 -18.83 -3.07
C ALA A 163 2.96 -19.50 -1.95
N LEU A 164 1.73 -19.86 -2.25
CA LEU A 164 0.90 -20.74 -1.43
C LEU A 164 1.38 -22.18 -1.59
N PHE A 165 1.63 -22.84 -0.47
CA PHE A 165 1.93 -24.27 -0.35
C PHE A 165 3.24 -24.78 -0.98
N ARG A 166 4.25 -24.91 -0.14
CA ARG A 166 5.14 -26.05 -0.20
C ARG A 166 5.51 -26.48 1.22
N LYS A 167 5.13 -27.70 1.59
CA LYS A 167 5.68 -28.39 2.75
C LYS A 167 7.15 -28.64 2.45
N SER A 168 8.04 -27.88 3.05
CA SER A 168 9.47 -28.11 3.04
C SER A 168 9.92 -28.22 4.48
N SER A 169 10.57 -29.31 4.78
CA SER A 169 11.24 -29.56 6.04
C SER A 169 12.19 -28.39 6.37
N SER A 170 12.13 -27.94 7.60
CA SER A 170 13.18 -27.23 8.35
C SER A 170 13.73 -25.90 7.80
N SER A 171 12.88 -24.95 7.40
CA SER A 171 13.26 -23.53 7.44
C SER A 171 12.01 -22.69 7.16
N GLY A 172 11.49 -22.00 8.14
CA GLY A 172 10.27 -21.20 8.02
C GLY A 172 10.39 -20.19 6.88
N GLU A 173 9.43 -20.21 5.97
CA GLU A 173 9.35 -19.21 4.90
C GLU A 173 8.91 -17.88 5.51
N ASN A 174 9.86 -16.96 5.63
CA ASN A 174 9.63 -15.65 6.18
C ASN A 174 9.29 -14.66 5.06
N LEU A 175 8.13 -14.02 5.16
CA LEU A 175 7.86 -12.78 4.43
C LEU A 175 8.57 -11.67 5.21
N SER A 176 9.70 -11.20 4.71
CA SER A 176 10.39 -10.08 5.32
C SER A 176 9.80 -8.77 4.80
N LEU A 177 9.21 -7.99 5.68
CA LEU A 177 8.86 -6.60 5.42
C LEU A 177 10.08 -5.74 5.76
N SER A 178 10.84 -5.37 4.74
CA SER A 178 11.94 -4.42 4.89
C SER A 178 11.42 -3.01 4.59
N LEU A 179 11.55 -2.15 5.59
CA LEU A 179 11.43 -0.71 5.41
C LEU A 179 12.78 -0.23 4.91
N VAL A 180 12.85 0.22 3.66
CA VAL A 180 14.02 0.92 3.12
C VAL A 180 13.77 2.40 3.37
N THR A 181 14.55 2.98 4.27
CA THR A 181 14.67 4.44 4.43
C THR A 181 15.60 5.00 3.38
#